data_1620bcf778bf5688dfea59ac51fa6f46
#
_entry.id   1620bcf778bf5688dfea59ac51fa6f46
#
_cell.length_a   1.000
_cell.length_b   1.000
_cell.length_c   1.000
_cell.angle_alpha   90.00
_cell.angle_beta   90.00
_cell.angle_gamma   90.00
#
_symmetry.space_group_name_H-M   'P 1'
#
loop_
_entity.id
_entity.type
_entity.pdbx_description
1 polymer ?
#
loop_
_entity_poly.entity_id
_entity_poly.type
_entity_poly.pdbx_seq_one_letter_code
_entity_poly.pdbx_strand_id
1 'polypeptide(L)'
;MHFNLRAILGAYLAAAAVASPTPDLAARADAITSLEQLTSVITSFRNNGNPTDEAQARAIYERIVPQSSPSSMQEAVAGVKTITDANPGDIFKSGAEILLGGFAGGTYINIINAYLFTGSSNNINLRQPFPPVYPKADPRDAPYSVSESKLRAAIYIPPGFTYGRKQPLLFLPGTGVRSGPSFASNMGKLFTNSPIADPVYVNIPNDVLGDIQIAAEYVAYAVNYISGISGNRKVSTLSWSAGSVSGQWALKYWYSNRDKVNDKIGISSDYHGTVFAKLLCPGFETPGCTPAIAQQNYNSTFIRTLRNNGGDSTYVPTTNVYSIFDEIVQPQADPNASASLNGATNVELQSVCTPVLPGGAFYNEHAGVLFNSLAYSLAMDALTNPGSASLARVNAEQACAQFAAPGITLPDIFNTYAQLPIAALAIIAYQPKVADEPPIMPYAQKDIPA
;
A
#
# COMPACT_ATOMS: atom_id res chain seq x y z
N MET A 1 0.22 28.73 -36.07
CA MET A 1 0.36 29.04 -34.62
C MET A 1 0.83 27.78 -33.92
N HIS A 2 2.14 27.64 -33.72
CA HIS A 2 2.71 26.53 -32.96
C HIS A 2 2.81 26.95 -31.50
N PHE A 3 1.97 26.37 -30.65
CA PHE A 3 2.10 26.52 -29.20
C PHE A 3 3.18 25.55 -28.67
N ASN A 4 4.19 26.13 -28.04
CA ASN A 4 5.34 25.44 -27.50
C ASN A 4 4.96 24.69 -26.21
N LEU A 5 4.76 23.38 -26.29
CA LEU A 5 4.33 22.49 -25.18
C LEU A 5 5.49 22.09 -24.26
N ARG A 6 6.66 22.71 -24.36
CA ARG A 6 7.88 22.33 -23.60
C ARG A 6 8.10 23.10 -22.28
N ALA A 7 7.26 24.08 -21.96
CA ALA A 7 7.46 24.93 -20.78
C ALA A 7 6.70 24.51 -19.51
N ILE A 8 5.86 23.47 -19.56
CA ILE A 8 5.02 23.06 -18.39
C ILE A 8 5.59 21.86 -17.63
N LEU A 9 6.55 21.11 -18.19
CA LEU A 9 7.08 19.89 -17.56
C LEU A 9 8.24 20.14 -16.58
N GLY A 10 8.72 21.35 -16.44
CA GLY A 10 9.90 21.68 -15.60
C GLY A 10 9.61 22.18 -14.19
N ALA A 11 8.35 22.43 -13.83
CA ALA A 11 7.99 23.12 -12.59
C ALA A 11 7.47 22.23 -11.45
N TYR A 12 7.34 20.91 -11.66
CA TYR A 12 6.67 20.01 -10.70
C TYR A 12 7.59 19.17 -9.81
N LEU A 13 8.91 19.31 -9.92
CA LEU A 13 9.88 18.53 -9.13
C LEU A 13 10.60 19.33 -8.03
N ALA A 14 10.21 20.56 -7.76
CA ALA A 14 10.95 21.45 -6.84
C ALA A 14 10.14 22.05 -5.69
N ALA A 15 9.05 21.46 -5.25
CA ALA A 15 8.23 22.02 -4.17
C ALA A 15 7.83 21.01 -3.08
N ALA A 16 8.76 20.16 -2.65
CA ALA A 16 8.74 19.65 -1.27
C ALA A 16 9.72 20.50 -0.45
N ALA A 17 9.52 21.82 -0.44
CA ALA A 17 10.10 22.64 0.59
C ALA A 17 9.42 22.20 1.90
N VAL A 18 10.22 21.73 2.85
CA VAL A 18 9.82 21.58 4.25
C VAL A 18 9.20 22.90 4.68
N ALA A 19 7.88 23.00 4.64
CA ALA A 19 7.18 24.18 5.10
C ALA A 19 7.34 24.18 6.63
N SER A 20 8.16 25.06 7.15
CA SER A 20 8.09 25.42 8.56
C SER A 20 6.63 25.74 8.89
N PRO A 21 6.11 25.37 10.09
CA PRO A 21 4.74 25.64 10.45
C PRO A 21 4.42 27.10 10.17
N THR A 22 3.37 27.35 9.40
CA THR A 22 2.97 28.73 9.11
C THR A 22 2.61 29.38 10.45
N PRO A 23 3.10 30.61 10.74
CA PRO A 23 2.83 31.29 12.00
C PRO A 23 1.34 31.39 12.38
N ASP A 24 0.47 31.36 11.39
CA ASP A 24 -0.99 31.45 11.52
C ASP A 24 -1.63 30.20 12.15
N LEU A 25 -1.08 29.02 11.97
CA LEU A 25 -1.63 27.77 12.54
C LEU A 25 -1.29 27.59 14.03
N ALA A 26 -0.09 28.02 14.44
CA ALA A 26 0.35 27.97 15.84
C ALA A 26 -0.41 29.00 16.73
N ALA A 27 -0.96 30.05 16.13
CA ALA A 27 -1.69 31.11 16.83
C ALA A 27 -3.18 30.77 17.10
N ARG A 28 -3.70 29.62 16.61
CA ARG A 28 -5.08 29.20 16.89
C ARG A 28 -5.21 28.73 18.34
N ALA A 29 -6.17 29.27 19.05
CA ALA A 29 -6.43 28.94 20.46
C ALA A 29 -6.75 27.45 20.71
N ASP A 30 -7.09 26.70 19.67
CA ASP A 30 -7.45 25.28 19.68
C ASP A 30 -6.37 24.36 19.06
N ALA A 31 -5.18 24.90 18.74
CA ALA A 31 -4.09 24.13 18.16
C ALA A 31 -3.58 23.05 19.11
N ILE A 32 -3.31 21.85 18.55
CA ILE A 32 -2.70 20.72 19.26
C ILE A 32 -1.19 20.79 19.01
N THR A 33 -0.45 21.14 20.05
CA THR A 33 1.00 21.40 19.99
C THR A 33 1.81 20.53 20.95
N SER A 34 1.16 19.61 21.68
CA SER A 34 1.86 18.67 22.55
C SER A 34 1.22 17.30 22.56
N LEU A 35 1.99 16.28 22.91
CA LEU A 35 1.52 14.92 23.06
C LEU A 35 0.44 14.81 24.16
N GLU A 36 0.54 15.61 25.23
CA GLU A 36 -0.44 15.64 26.30
C GLU A 36 -1.80 16.16 25.80
N GLN A 37 -1.81 17.26 25.07
CA GLN A 37 -3.02 17.80 24.43
C GLN A 37 -3.63 16.78 23.46
N LEU A 38 -2.81 16.17 22.60
CA LEU A 38 -3.24 15.16 21.65
C LEU A 38 -3.88 13.96 22.37
N THR A 39 -3.21 13.43 23.40
CA THR A 39 -3.70 12.30 24.19
C THR A 39 -5.02 12.64 24.88
N SER A 40 -5.14 13.84 25.45
CA SER A 40 -6.38 14.31 26.09
C SER A 40 -7.54 14.36 25.07
N VAL A 41 -7.31 14.92 23.89
CA VAL A 41 -8.32 15.01 22.83
C VAL A 41 -8.75 13.61 22.37
N ILE A 42 -7.80 12.72 22.07
CA ILE A 42 -8.11 11.34 21.62
C ILE A 42 -8.85 10.57 22.71
N THR A 43 -8.43 10.69 23.97
CA THR A 43 -9.10 10.04 25.12
C THR A 43 -10.53 10.53 25.30
N SER A 44 -10.75 11.83 25.17
CA SER A 44 -12.11 12.42 25.22
C SER A 44 -12.99 11.85 24.12
N PHE A 45 -12.46 11.70 22.89
CA PHE A 45 -13.19 11.08 21.78
C PHE A 45 -13.54 9.62 22.07
N ARG A 46 -12.59 8.84 22.58
CA ARG A 46 -12.81 7.42 22.91
C ARG A 46 -13.87 7.23 24.00
N ASN A 47 -13.87 8.08 24.99
CA ASN A 47 -14.89 8.06 26.06
C ASN A 47 -16.29 8.42 25.54
N ASN A 48 -16.38 9.12 24.41
CA ASN A 48 -17.63 9.52 23.76
C ASN A 48 -17.99 8.64 22.53
N GLY A 49 -17.36 7.47 22.35
CA GLY A 49 -17.71 6.49 21.32
C GLY A 49 -16.79 6.43 20.11
N ASN A 50 -15.56 6.93 20.19
CA ASN A 50 -14.58 7.08 19.09
C ASN A 50 -15.06 8.03 17.98
N PRO A 51 -14.14 8.61 17.18
CA PRO A 51 -14.54 9.36 16.01
C PRO A 51 -15.17 8.39 14.99
N THR A 52 -16.50 8.38 14.94
CA THR A 52 -17.28 7.57 13.98
C THR A 52 -17.59 8.35 12.72
N ASP A 53 -17.23 9.61 12.72
CA ASP A 53 -17.56 10.64 11.74
C ASP A 53 -16.24 11.23 11.19
N GLU A 54 -16.14 11.29 9.87
CA GLU A 54 -15.00 11.88 9.16
C GLU A 54 -14.70 13.31 9.64
N ALA A 55 -15.74 14.12 9.82
CA ALA A 55 -15.58 15.53 10.19
C ALA A 55 -14.89 15.68 11.56
N GLN A 56 -15.21 14.81 12.51
CA GLN A 56 -14.59 14.81 13.84
C GLN A 56 -13.12 14.39 13.78
N ALA A 57 -12.80 13.30 13.09
CA ALA A 57 -11.43 12.81 12.93
C ALA A 57 -10.56 13.84 12.18
N ARG A 58 -11.10 14.41 11.11
CA ARG A 58 -10.48 15.45 10.32
C ARG A 58 -10.21 16.70 11.15
N ALA A 59 -11.16 17.14 11.96
CA ALA A 59 -11.00 18.29 12.83
C ALA A 59 -9.86 18.12 13.85
N ILE A 60 -9.56 16.90 14.30
CA ILE A 60 -8.38 16.63 15.14
C ILE A 60 -7.10 16.81 14.31
N TYR A 61 -7.01 16.17 13.15
CA TYR A 61 -5.82 16.24 12.31
C TYR A 61 -5.50 17.66 11.82
N GLU A 62 -6.54 18.45 11.49
CA GLU A 62 -6.40 19.84 11.05
C GLU A 62 -5.90 20.80 12.16
N ARG A 63 -6.09 20.43 13.44
CA ARG A 63 -5.59 21.20 14.59
C ARG A 63 -4.15 20.86 14.95
N ILE A 64 -3.61 19.73 14.47
CA ILE A 64 -2.25 19.32 14.80
C ILE A 64 -1.26 20.24 14.11
N VAL A 65 -0.35 20.80 14.90
CA VAL A 65 0.78 21.59 14.43
C VAL A 65 2.06 20.81 14.71
N PRO A 66 2.84 20.43 13.69
CA PRO A 66 4.09 19.72 13.88
C PRO A 66 5.02 20.44 14.86
N GLN A 67 5.57 19.74 15.83
CA GLN A 67 6.42 20.29 16.87
C GLN A 67 7.90 20.08 16.62
N SER A 68 8.23 19.23 15.67
CA SER A 68 9.59 18.95 15.24
C SER A 68 9.66 18.83 13.73
N SER A 69 10.87 18.78 13.21
CA SER A 69 11.16 18.44 11.83
C SER A 69 12.41 17.58 11.87
N PRO A 70 12.27 16.25 11.80
CA PRO A 70 13.42 15.36 11.79
C PRO A 70 14.43 15.78 10.72
N SER A 71 15.70 15.82 11.07
CA SER A 71 16.78 16.34 10.21
C SER A 71 17.54 15.23 9.47
N SER A 72 17.31 13.98 9.85
CA SER A 72 17.96 12.82 9.26
C SER A 72 16.98 11.66 9.05
N MET A 73 17.33 10.73 8.16
CA MET A 73 16.56 9.50 7.95
C MET A 73 16.52 8.67 9.23
N GLN A 74 17.64 8.58 9.95
CA GLN A 74 17.71 7.86 11.23
C GLN A 74 16.72 8.41 12.25
N GLU A 75 16.67 9.72 12.41
CA GLU A 75 15.75 10.37 13.33
C GLU A 75 14.28 10.13 12.93
N ALA A 76 13.97 10.23 11.62
CA ALA A 76 12.63 10.00 11.12
C ALA A 76 12.17 8.55 11.37
N VAL A 77 12.96 7.54 10.98
CA VAL A 77 12.57 6.14 11.15
C VAL A 77 12.54 5.71 12.61
N ALA A 78 13.47 6.20 13.45
CA ALA A 78 13.47 5.92 14.88
C ALA A 78 12.26 6.54 15.60
N GLY A 79 11.88 7.76 15.21
CA GLY A 79 10.72 8.44 15.78
C GLY A 79 9.41 7.73 15.41
N VAL A 80 9.22 7.36 14.16
CA VAL A 80 8.01 6.62 13.73
C VAL A 80 7.95 5.26 14.41
N LYS A 81 9.08 4.53 14.50
CA LYS A 81 9.11 3.26 15.25
C LYS A 81 8.68 3.43 16.70
N THR A 82 9.14 4.48 17.38
CA THR A 82 8.73 4.75 18.76
C THR A 82 7.20 4.95 18.87
N ILE A 83 6.61 5.64 17.89
CA ILE A 83 5.16 5.86 17.84
C ILE A 83 4.42 4.54 17.60
N THR A 84 4.84 3.76 16.62
CA THR A 84 4.16 2.53 16.23
C THR A 84 4.29 1.43 17.30
N ASP A 85 5.45 1.30 17.93
CA ASP A 85 5.65 0.40 19.08
C ASP A 85 4.74 0.76 20.27
N ALA A 86 4.48 2.05 20.49
CA ALA A 86 3.59 2.52 21.56
C ALA A 86 2.11 2.35 21.24
N ASN A 87 1.74 2.17 19.97
CA ASN A 87 0.36 2.17 19.49
C ASN A 87 0.07 1.03 18.49
N PRO A 88 0.40 -0.25 18.80
CA PRO A 88 0.22 -1.34 17.85
C PRO A 88 -1.25 -1.49 17.46
N GLY A 89 -1.53 -1.50 16.15
CA GLY A 89 -2.87 -1.58 15.56
C GLY A 89 -3.72 -0.32 15.69
N ASP A 90 -3.27 0.72 16.38
CA ASP A 90 -4.01 2.00 16.50
C ASP A 90 -3.54 3.00 15.45
N ILE A 91 -3.98 2.79 14.21
CA ILE A 91 -3.57 3.60 13.07
C ILE A 91 -3.98 5.08 13.21
N PHE A 92 -5.10 5.39 13.87
CA PHE A 92 -5.55 6.76 14.06
C PHE A 92 -4.63 7.54 15.01
N LYS A 93 -4.30 6.94 16.15
CA LYS A 93 -3.38 7.56 17.13
C LYS A 93 -1.97 7.64 16.57
N SER A 94 -1.46 6.60 15.94
CA SER A 94 -0.16 6.60 15.25
C SER A 94 -0.08 7.69 14.20
N GLY A 95 -1.11 7.84 13.35
CA GLY A 95 -1.19 8.89 12.34
C GLY A 95 -1.17 10.30 12.95
N ALA A 96 -1.90 10.51 14.04
CA ALA A 96 -1.92 11.79 14.75
C ALA A 96 -0.57 12.15 15.38
N GLU A 97 0.11 11.19 16.01
CA GLU A 97 1.45 11.36 16.59
C GLU A 97 2.52 11.57 15.51
N ILE A 98 2.41 10.89 14.36
CA ILE A 98 3.27 11.10 13.18
C ILE A 98 3.14 12.55 12.68
N LEU A 99 1.93 13.08 12.60
CA LEU A 99 1.69 14.49 12.24
C LEU A 99 2.30 15.44 13.28
N LEU A 100 2.05 15.20 14.56
CA LEU A 100 2.57 16.04 15.66
C LEU A 100 4.10 16.05 15.72
N GLY A 101 4.73 14.91 15.50
CA GLY A 101 6.19 14.76 15.46
C GLY A 101 6.85 15.29 14.18
N GLY A 102 6.08 15.75 13.20
CA GLY A 102 6.60 16.26 11.93
C GLY A 102 7.14 15.17 10.99
N PHE A 103 6.85 13.88 11.28
CA PHE A 103 7.34 12.74 10.50
C PHE A 103 6.60 12.55 9.16
N ALA A 104 5.52 13.28 8.92
CA ALA A 104 4.80 13.32 7.65
C ALA A 104 5.19 14.52 6.77
N GLY A 105 6.15 15.34 7.18
CA GLY A 105 6.71 16.44 6.40
C GLY A 105 5.79 17.66 6.20
N GLY A 106 4.68 17.79 6.95
CA GLY A 106 3.79 18.93 6.83
C GLY A 106 2.49 18.78 7.59
N THR A 107 1.62 19.78 7.46
CA THR A 107 0.27 19.71 8.02
C THR A 107 -0.58 18.73 7.24
N TYR A 108 -1.59 18.16 7.88
CA TYR A 108 -2.55 17.24 7.25
C TYR A 108 -3.15 17.79 5.94
N ILE A 109 -3.49 19.09 5.88
CA ILE A 109 -4.05 19.71 4.68
C ILE A 109 -3.05 19.67 3.50
N ASN A 110 -1.77 19.93 3.77
CA ASN A 110 -0.74 19.90 2.72
C ASN A 110 -0.54 18.48 2.18
N ILE A 111 -0.61 17.46 3.06
CA ILE A 111 -0.49 16.05 2.72
C ILE A 111 -1.65 15.62 1.83
N ILE A 112 -2.89 15.95 2.20
CA ILE A 112 -4.08 15.63 1.42
C ILE A 112 -4.06 16.30 0.05
N ASN A 113 -3.65 17.55 -0.05
CA ASN A 113 -3.53 18.24 -1.33
C ASN A 113 -2.51 17.55 -2.25
N ALA A 114 -1.37 17.13 -1.72
CA ALA A 114 -0.36 16.39 -2.49
C ALA A 114 -0.84 15.00 -2.93
N TYR A 115 -1.68 14.35 -2.14
CA TYR A 115 -2.22 13.02 -2.39
C TYR A 115 -3.07 12.91 -3.67
N LEU A 116 -3.69 13.99 -4.12
CA LEU A 116 -4.71 13.92 -5.19
C LEU A 116 -4.14 13.75 -6.61
N PHE A 117 -2.86 14.01 -6.88
CA PHE A 117 -2.34 14.14 -8.24
C PHE A 117 -2.17 12.83 -9.04
N THR A 118 -1.74 11.74 -8.42
CA THR A 118 -1.48 10.46 -9.10
C THR A 118 -2.50 9.37 -8.76
N GLY A 119 -3.42 9.67 -7.87
CA GLY A 119 -4.40 8.74 -7.31
C GLY A 119 -5.74 8.70 -8.05
N SER A 120 -5.84 9.19 -9.30
CA SER A 120 -7.11 9.18 -10.03
C SER A 120 -7.56 7.77 -10.36
N SER A 121 -8.82 7.45 -10.02
CA SER A 121 -9.55 6.26 -10.49
C SER A 121 -10.44 6.56 -11.70
N ASN A 122 -10.27 7.73 -12.33
CA ASN A 122 -11.07 8.23 -13.45
C ASN A 122 -10.17 8.53 -14.67
N ASN A 123 -9.31 7.58 -15.04
CA ASN A 123 -8.37 7.75 -16.13
C ASN A 123 -9.01 7.40 -17.49
N ILE A 124 -8.57 8.08 -18.54
CA ILE A 124 -9.00 7.82 -19.92
C ILE A 124 -7.95 6.96 -20.61
N ASN A 125 -8.21 5.66 -20.74
CA ASN A 125 -7.36 4.69 -21.41
C ASN A 125 -8.00 4.23 -22.72
N LEU A 126 -7.63 4.84 -23.84
CA LEU A 126 -8.27 4.61 -25.15
C LEU A 126 -7.73 3.36 -25.88
N ARG A 127 -6.50 2.92 -25.55
CA ARG A 127 -5.87 1.80 -26.25
C ARG A 127 -6.60 0.49 -25.94
N GLN A 128 -6.97 -0.23 -27.00
CA GLN A 128 -7.66 -1.52 -26.85
C GLN A 128 -6.64 -2.65 -26.65
N PRO A 129 -6.88 -3.56 -25.71
CA PRO A 129 -6.03 -4.75 -25.53
C PRO A 129 -6.31 -5.74 -26.65
N PHE A 130 -5.29 -6.47 -27.06
CA PHE A 130 -5.43 -7.57 -27.99
C PHE A 130 -4.69 -8.81 -27.47
N PRO A 131 -5.40 -9.97 -27.38
CA PRO A 131 -6.83 -10.18 -27.59
C PRO A 131 -7.71 -9.40 -26.61
N PRO A 132 -9.03 -9.29 -26.84
CA PRO A 132 -9.97 -8.70 -25.88
C PRO A 132 -9.90 -9.43 -24.53
N VAL A 133 -9.99 -8.66 -23.42
CA VAL A 133 -9.82 -9.20 -22.05
C VAL A 133 -11.12 -9.15 -21.22
N TYR A 134 -12.16 -8.58 -21.79
CA TYR A 134 -13.50 -8.48 -21.18
C TYR A 134 -14.55 -9.08 -22.11
N PRO A 135 -15.57 -9.82 -21.65
CA PRO A 135 -15.90 -10.08 -20.24
C PRO A 135 -15.02 -11.15 -19.57
N LYS A 136 -14.17 -11.87 -20.29
CA LYS A 136 -13.21 -12.86 -19.81
C LYS A 136 -12.02 -12.94 -20.77
N ALA A 137 -10.81 -13.08 -20.23
CA ALA A 137 -9.61 -13.36 -21.02
C ALA A 137 -9.37 -14.87 -21.19
N ASP A 138 -9.84 -15.69 -20.24
CA ASP A 138 -9.83 -17.16 -20.28
C ASP A 138 -11.22 -17.68 -19.87
N PRO A 139 -11.76 -18.73 -20.50
CA PRO A 139 -13.07 -19.30 -20.13
C PRO A 139 -13.21 -19.69 -18.64
N ARG A 140 -12.09 -20.01 -17.99
CA ARG A 140 -12.01 -20.40 -16.56
C ARG A 140 -12.01 -19.21 -15.61
N ASP A 141 -11.83 -17.98 -16.13
CA ASP A 141 -11.79 -16.78 -15.29
C ASP A 141 -13.13 -16.59 -14.56
N ALA A 142 -13.06 -16.10 -13.34
CA ALA A 142 -14.23 -15.59 -12.64
C ALA A 142 -14.90 -14.47 -13.43
N PRO A 143 -16.21 -14.27 -13.31
CA PRO A 143 -16.88 -13.17 -13.96
C PRO A 143 -16.49 -11.83 -13.29
N TYR A 144 -16.42 -10.76 -14.08
CA TYR A 144 -16.39 -9.42 -13.54
C TYR A 144 -17.80 -8.95 -13.19
N SER A 145 -17.99 -8.40 -12.00
CA SER A 145 -19.22 -7.69 -11.59
C SER A 145 -19.13 -6.19 -11.93
N VAL A 146 -17.92 -5.68 -12.09
CA VAL A 146 -17.63 -4.29 -12.45
C VAL A 146 -17.57 -4.13 -13.97
N SER A 147 -18.15 -3.06 -14.50
CA SER A 147 -18.10 -2.78 -15.94
C SER A 147 -16.66 -2.51 -16.41
N GLU A 148 -16.36 -2.88 -17.66
CA GLU A 148 -15.02 -2.67 -18.24
C GLU A 148 -14.57 -1.22 -18.17
N SER A 149 -15.47 -0.27 -18.41
CA SER A 149 -15.13 1.15 -18.34
C SER A 149 -14.62 1.58 -16.96
N LYS A 150 -15.24 1.08 -15.88
CA LYS A 150 -14.80 1.35 -14.51
C LYS A 150 -13.49 0.66 -14.19
N LEU A 151 -13.33 -0.61 -14.59
CA LEU A 151 -12.08 -1.37 -14.39
C LEU A 151 -10.91 -0.65 -15.08
N ARG A 152 -11.11 -0.21 -16.32
CA ARG A 152 -10.12 0.49 -17.14
C ARG A 152 -9.78 1.88 -16.60
N ALA A 153 -10.77 2.61 -16.09
CA ALA A 153 -10.59 3.94 -15.55
C ALA A 153 -9.73 3.97 -14.28
N ALA A 154 -9.69 2.88 -13.53
CA ALA A 154 -8.86 2.76 -12.32
C ALA A 154 -7.34 2.66 -12.61
N ILE A 155 -6.95 2.44 -13.87
CA ILE A 155 -5.55 2.23 -14.23
C ILE A 155 -4.94 3.57 -14.63
N TYR A 156 -3.99 4.07 -13.83
CA TYR A 156 -3.17 5.23 -14.19
C TYR A 156 -1.90 4.78 -14.89
N ILE A 157 -1.76 5.14 -16.15
CA ILE A 157 -0.59 4.87 -16.99
C ILE A 157 0.21 6.16 -17.10
N PRO A 158 1.40 6.27 -16.47
CA PRO A 158 2.21 7.49 -16.51
C PRO A 158 2.64 7.86 -17.93
N PRO A 159 2.83 9.16 -18.21
CA PRO A 159 3.49 9.61 -19.43
C PRO A 159 4.87 8.95 -19.57
N GLY A 160 5.17 8.43 -20.76
CA GLY A 160 6.44 7.73 -21.01
C GLY A 160 6.39 6.21 -20.84
N PHE A 161 5.24 5.65 -20.48
CA PHE A 161 5.03 4.20 -20.53
C PHE A 161 5.37 3.64 -21.91
N THR A 162 6.17 2.57 -21.98
CA THR A 162 6.79 2.13 -23.23
C THR A 162 6.05 1.01 -23.95
N TYR A 163 4.88 0.61 -23.42
CA TYR A 163 4.01 -0.42 -24.02
C TYR A 163 4.73 -1.74 -24.30
N GLY A 164 5.48 -2.22 -23.32
CA GLY A 164 6.15 -3.53 -23.36
C GLY A 164 7.61 -3.50 -23.86
N ARG A 165 8.21 -2.34 -24.15
CA ARG A 165 9.66 -2.28 -24.37
C ARG A 165 10.44 -2.52 -23.07
N LYS A 166 9.95 -1.96 -21.94
CA LYS A 166 10.38 -2.29 -20.59
C LYS A 166 9.37 -3.24 -19.95
N GLN A 167 9.73 -3.86 -18.82
CA GLN A 167 8.83 -4.70 -18.04
C GLN A 167 7.70 -3.86 -17.43
N PRO A 168 6.43 -4.05 -17.80
CA PRO A 168 5.34 -3.38 -17.12
C PRO A 168 5.28 -3.83 -15.65
N LEU A 169 5.26 -2.86 -14.72
CA LEU A 169 5.23 -3.10 -13.28
C LEU A 169 3.98 -2.45 -12.68
N LEU A 170 3.01 -3.27 -12.27
CA LEU A 170 1.76 -2.83 -11.70
C LEU A 170 1.90 -2.67 -10.19
N PHE A 171 1.62 -1.48 -9.69
CA PHE A 171 1.59 -1.17 -8.27
C PHE A 171 0.17 -1.35 -7.71
N LEU A 172 0.05 -2.16 -6.64
CA LEU A 172 -1.21 -2.51 -5.99
C LEU A 172 -1.22 -1.96 -4.56
N PRO A 173 -2.18 -1.06 -4.22
CA PRO A 173 -2.16 -0.31 -2.97
C PRO A 173 -2.63 -1.12 -1.77
N GLY A 174 -2.26 -0.68 -0.57
CA GLY A 174 -2.80 -1.16 0.70
C GLY A 174 -4.20 -0.61 1.02
N THR A 175 -4.72 -0.99 2.18
CA THR A 175 -6.02 -0.56 2.71
C THR A 175 -6.00 0.94 3.05
N GLY A 176 -7.02 1.66 2.64
CA GLY A 176 -7.21 3.09 2.97
C GLY A 176 -6.35 4.04 2.15
N VAL A 177 -5.69 3.57 1.08
CA VAL A 177 -4.80 4.39 0.27
C VAL A 177 -4.94 4.13 -1.23
N ARG A 178 -4.45 5.05 -2.06
CA ARG A 178 -4.40 4.93 -3.53
C ARG A 178 -3.01 4.55 -3.99
N SER A 179 -2.93 3.80 -5.08
CA SER A 179 -1.66 3.29 -5.60
C SER A 179 -0.67 4.40 -5.97
N GLY A 180 -1.08 5.38 -6.77
CA GLY A 180 -0.20 6.46 -7.20
C GLY A 180 0.53 7.14 -6.03
N PRO A 181 -0.19 7.74 -5.06
CA PRO A 181 0.42 8.38 -3.91
C PRO A 181 1.23 7.43 -3.02
N SER A 182 0.75 6.21 -2.79
CA SER A 182 1.42 5.25 -1.90
C SER A 182 2.83 4.90 -2.36
N PHE A 183 3.04 4.85 -3.68
CA PHE A 183 4.32 4.43 -4.24
C PHE A 183 5.16 5.58 -4.82
N ALA A 184 4.62 6.79 -4.94
CA ALA A 184 5.28 7.93 -5.59
C ALA A 184 6.61 8.34 -4.95
N SER A 185 6.80 8.10 -3.65
CA SER A 185 7.99 8.50 -2.89
C SER A 185 8.84 7.32 -2.40
N ASN A 186 8.61 6.12 -2.92
CA ASN A 186 9.36 4.93 -2.54
C ASN A 186 9.57 4.04 -3.78
N MET A 187 9.09 2.79 -3.79
CA MET A 187 9.30 1.86 -4.91
C MET A 187 8.87 2.46 -6.26
N GLY A 188 7.78 3.21 -6.32
CA GLY A 188 7.34 3.86 -7.56
C GLY A 188 8.36 4.88 -8.06
N LYS A 189 8.93 5.71 -7.17
CA LYS A 189 10.02 6.64 -7.50
C LYS A 189 11.25 5.90 -8.04
N LEU A 190 11.67 4.83 -7.35
CA LEU A 190 12.87 4.06 -7.69
C LEU A 190 12.75 3.38 -9.05
N PHE A 191 11.54 2.95 -9.44
CA PHE A 191 11.30 2.35 -10.75
C PHE A 191 10.90 3.37 -11.84
N THR A 192 10.51 4.59 -11.48
CA THR A 192 10.29 5.67 -12.44
C THR A 192 11.63 6.04 -13.11
N ASN A 193 11.63 6.13 -14.43
CA ASN A 193 12.85 6.29 -15.24
C ASN A 193 13.86 5.14 -15.16
N SER A 194 13.52 4.03 -14.51
CA SER A 194 14.33 2.82 -14.55
C SER A 194 14.48 2.30 -16.01
N PRO A 195 15.64 1.78 -16.41
CA PRO A 195 15.78 1.15 -17.71
C PRO A 195 15.04 -0.19 -17.83
N ILE A 196 14.66 -0.81 -16.72
CA ILE A 196 14.13 -2.18 -16.67
C ILE A 196 12.60 -2.24 -16.54
N ALA A 197 11.96 -1.28 -15.87
CA ALA A 197 10.54 -1.33 -15.55
C ALA A 197 9.79 -0.08 -15.96
N ASP A 198 8.51 -0.26 -16.25
CA ASP A 198 7.50 0.78 -16.52
C ASP A 198 6.42 0.73 -15.44
N PRO A 199 6.42 1.63 -14.47
CA PRO A 199 5.37 1.74 -13.46
C PRO A 199 3.98 2.00 -14.05
N VAL A 200 2.98 1.28 -13.51
CA VAL A 200 1.55 1.49 -13.75
C VAL A 200 0.84 1.40 -12.39
N TYR A 201 -0.08 2.30 -12.11
CA TYR A 201 -0.73 2.37 -10.80
C TYR A 201 -2.20 1.97 -10.91
N VAL A 202 -2.62 0.98 -10.13
CA VAL A 202 -4.01 0.52 -10.06
C VAL A 202 -4.70 1.21 -8.90
N ASN A 203 -5.37 2.33 -9.17
CA ASN A 203 -6.07 3.14 -8.19
C ASN A 203 -7.49 2.59 -7.95
N ILE A 204 -7.58 1.55 -7.13
CA ILE A 204 -8.84 0.88 -6.81
C ILE A 204 -9.78 1.88 -6.12
N PRO A 205 -11.03 2.06 -6.62
CA PRO A 205 -11.98 2.97 -6.01
C PRO A 205 -12.23 2.69 -4.52
N ASN A 206 -12.60 3.72 -3.78
CA ASN A 206 -12.82 3.67 -2.33
C ASN A 206 -11.56 3.24 -1.55
N ASP A 207 -10.38 3.49 -2.10
CA ASP A 207 -9.09 3.33 -1.42
C ASP A 207 -8.90 1.90 -0.82
N VAL A 208 -9.36 0.86 -1.54
CA VAL A 208 -9.34 -0.55 -1.11
C VAL A 208 -10.10 -0.79 0.22
N LEU A 209 -11.11 0.01 0.54
CA LEU A 209 -11.91 -0.14 1.77
C LEU A 209 -13.20 -0.95 1.56
N GLY A 210 -13.60 -1.14 0.30
CA GLY A 210 -14.72 -2.00 -0.08
C GLY A 210 -14.37 -3.50 -0.05
N ASP A 211 -15.24 -4.32 -0.66
CA ASP A 211 -15.01 -5.77 -0.75
C ASP A 211 -13.73 -6.08 -1.55
N ILE A 212 -12.80 -6.83 -0.92
CA ILE A 212 -11.51 -7.21 -1.53
C ILE A 212 -11.73 -8.12 -2.76
N GLN A 213 -12.82 -8.87 -2.82
CA GLN A 213 -13.16 -9.69 -3.98
C GLN A 213 -13.40 -8.80 -5.22
N ILE A 214 -14.05 -7.63 -5.01
CA ILE A 214 -14.23 -6.60 -6.05
C ILE A 214 -12.89 -5.91 -6.34
N ALA A 215 -12.08 -5.60 -5.33
CA ALA A 215 -10.75 -5.06 -5.54
C ALA A 215 -9.89 -5.98 -6.43
N ALA A 216 -10.01 -7.30 -6.26
CA ALA A 216 -9.33 -8.29 -7.08
C ALA A 216 -9.77 -8.28 -8.56
N GLU A 217 -11.03 -7.87 -8.87
CA GLU A 217 -11.46 -7.68 -10.26
C GLU A 217 -10.66 -6.59 -10.96
N TYR A 218 -10.40 -5.46 -10.26
CA TYR A 218 -9.56 -4.37 -10.77
C TYR A 218 -8.13 -4.84 -11.05
N VAL A 219 -7.57 -5.64 -10.14
CA VAL A 219 -6.22 -6.22 -10.32
C VAL A 219 -6.20 -7.18 -11.50
N ALA A 220 -7.15 -8.11 -11.57
CA ALA A 220 -7.22 -9.11 -12.63
C ALA A 220 -7.38 -8.45 -14.02
N TYR A 221 -8.25 -7.46 -14.11
CA TYR A 221 -8.43 -6.71 -15.34
C TYR A 221 -7.15 -5.93 -15.71
N ALA A 222 -6.51 -5.24 -14.75
CA ALA A 222 -5.30 -4.47 -15.00
C ALA A 222 -4.15 -5.33 -15.52
N VAL A 223 -3.94 -6.52 -14.95
CA VAL A 223 -2.94 -7.49 -15.44
C VAL A 223 -3.20 -7.84 -16.90
N ASN A 224 -4.41 -8.26 -17.25
CA ASN A 224 -4.77 -8.64 -18.60
C ASN A 224 -4.72 -7.45 -19.57
N TYR A 225 -5.24 -6.29 -19.16
CA TYR A 225 -5.29 -5.08 -19.97
C TYR A 225 -3.88 -4.57 -20.32
N ILE A 226 -3.03 -4.39 -19.29
CA ILE A 226 -1.65 -3.87 -19.51
C ILE A 226 -0.83 -4.85 -20.34
N SER A 227 -0.94 -6.16 -20.11
CA SER A 227 -0.32 -7.15 -20.97
C SER A 227 -0.81 -7.02 -22.43
N GLY A 228 -2.15 -6.94 -22.63
CA GLY A 228 -2.76 -6.86 -23.95
C GLY A 228 -2.38 -5.61 -24.76
N ILE A 229 -2.21 -4.45 -24.10
CA ILE A 229 -1.74 -3.22 -24.76
C ILE A 229 -0.22 -3.14 -24.88
N SER A 230 0.51 -4.08 -24.27
CA SER A 230 1.97 -4.20 -24.31
C SER A 230 2.49 -5.35 -25.16
N GLY A 231 1.74 -5.70 -26.22
CA GLY A 231 2.10 -6.77 -27.13
C GLY A 231 2.07 -8.17 -26.50
N ASN A 232 1.21 -8.38 -25.53
CA ASN A 232 1.10 -9.60 -24.72
C ASN A 232 2.35 -9.92 -23.87
N ARG A 233 3.21 -8.93 -23.62
CA ARG A 233 4.29 -9.09 -22.66
C ARG A 233 3.70 -9.36 -21.27
N LYS A 234 4.29 -10.30 -20.54
CA LYS A 234 3.94 -10.53 -19.14
C LYS A 234 4.19 -9.26 -18.34
N VAL A 235 3.40 -9.02 -17.32
CA VAL A 235 3.55 -7.93 -16.36
C VAL A 235 4.15 -8.45 -15.07
N SER A 236 4.79 -7.60 -14.28
CA SER A 236 5.12 -7.90 -12.90
C SER A 236 4.21 -7.06 -11.98
N THR A 237 3.96 -7.54 -10.77
CA THR A 237 3.17 -6.80 -9.77
C THR A 237 4.04 -6.50 -8.55
N LEU A 238 3.93 -5.29 -8.01
CA LEU A 238 4.46 -4.92 -6.71
C LEU A 238 3.30 -4.42 -5.84
N SER A 239 3.05 -5.11 -4.77
CA SER A 239 1.90 -4.88 -3.89
C SER A 239 2.35 -4.50 -2.49
N TRP A 240 1.55 -3.72 -1.80
CA TRP A 240 1.70 -3.38 -0.39
C TRP A 240 0.45 -3.81 0.37
N SER A 241 0.63 -4.51 1.53
CA SER A 241 -0.49 -4.83 2.42
C SER A 241 -1.64 -5.54 1.67
N ALA A 242 -2.90 -5.10 1.82
CA ALA A 242 -4.10 -5.63 1.14
C ALA A 242 -3.99 -5.74 -0.39
N GLY A 243 -3.09 -4.97 -1.02
CA GLY A 243 -2.80 -5.14 -2.45
C GLY A 243 -2.25 -6.53 -2.78
N SER A 244 -1.56 -7.15 -1.82
CA SER A 244 -1.06 -8.52 -1.95
C SER A 244 -2.17 -9.55 -1.88
N VAL A 245 -3.16 -9.32 -1.01
CA VAL A 245 -4.34 -10.18 -0.84
C VAL A 245 -5.22 -10.13 -2.08
N SER A 246 -5.54 -8.92 -2.58
CA SER A 246 -6.32 -8.75 -3.81
C SER A 246 -5.59 -9.34 -5.03
N GLY A 247 -4.25 -9.22 -5.08
CA GLY A 247 -3.41 -9.86 -6.09
C GLY A 247 -3.42 -11.38 -6.02
N GLN A 248 -3.37 -11.96 -4.82
CA GLN A 248 -3.44 -13.42 -4.63
C GLN A 248 -4.83 -13.96 -4.98
N TRP A 249 -5.90 -13.23 -4.59
CA TRP A 249 -7.27 -13.57 -4.98
C TRP A 249 -7.45 -13.52 -6.50
N ALA A 250 -6.92 -12.51 -7.16
CA ALA A 250 -6.92 -12.41 -8.62
C ALA A 250 -6.21 -13.60 -9.28
N LEU A 251 -5.03 -14.00 -8.81
CA LEU A 251 -4.32 -15.18 -9.32
C LEU A 251 -5.05 -16.49 -9.04
N LYS A 252 -5.81 -16.56 -7.94
CA LYS A 252 -6.59 -17.77 -7.60
C LYS A 252 -7.76 -17.96 -8.56
N TYR A 253 -8.50 -16.91 -8.88
CA TYR A 253 -9.80 -17.01 -9.58
C TYR A 253 -9.80 -16.50 -11.03
N TRP A 254 -8.81 -15.72 -11.45
CA TRP A 254 -8.61 -15.36 -12.87
C TRP A 254 -7.38 -16.10 -13.41
N TYR A 255 -7.62 -17.26 -13.99
CA TYR A 255 -6.58 -18.16 -14.48
C TYR A 255 -5.70 -17.50 -15.55
N SER A 256 -6.29 -16.61 -16.36
CA SER A 256 -5.56 -15.82 -17.35
C SER A 256 -4.40 -15.01 -16.75
N ASN A 257 -4.52 -14.59 -15.49
CA ASN A 257 -3.48 -13.82 -14.81
C ASN A 257 -2.22 -14.65 -14.55
N ARG A 258 -2.35 -15.96 -14.32
CA ARG A 258 -1.20 -16.84 -14.07
C ARG A 258 -0.25 -16.89 -15.27
N ASP A 259 -0.80 -16.82 -16.48
CA ASP A 259 -0.01 -16.80 -17.72
C ASP A 259 0.57 -15.42 -18.05
N LYS A 260 -0.02 -14.36 -17.47
CA LYS A 260 0.32 -12.96 -17.75
C LYS A 260 1.20 -12.31 -16.69
N VAL A 261 1.32 -12.89 -15.50
CA VAL A 261 2.23 -12.39 -14.44
C VAL A 261 3.57 -13.09 -14.55
N ASN A 262 4.64 -12.30 -14.60
CA ASN A 262 6.01 -12.77 -14.59
C ASN A 262 6.52 -12.97 -13.18
N ASP A 263 6.34 -11.92 -12.33
CA ASP A 263 6.75 -11.91 -10.94
C ASP A 263 5.70 -11.19 -10.09
N LYS A 264 5.48 -11.71 -8.90
CA LYS A 264 4.69 -11.07 -7.86
C LYS A 264 5.62 -10.69 -6.71
N ILE A 265 5.67 -9.40 -6.40
CA ILE A 265 6.46 -8.86 -5.30
C ILE A 265 5.50 -8.33 -4.24
N GLY A 266 5.55 -8.89 -3.05
CA GLY A 266 4.72 -8.51 -1.91
C GLY A 266 5.53 -7.80 -0.84
N ILE A 267 5.13 -6.59 -0.46
CA ILE A 267 5.72 -5.81 0.62
C ILE A 267 4.71 -5.74 1.77
N SER A 268 5.15 -6.14 2.96
CA SER A 268 4.30 -6.15 4.18
C SER A 268 2.93 -6.79 3.92
N SER A 269 2.94 -7.95 3.25
CA SER A 269 1.72 -8.64 2.79
C SER A 269 0.93 -9.22 3.96
N ASP A 270 -0.38 -9.41 3.76
CA ASP A 270 -1.31 -9.93 4.76
C ASP A 270 -2.16 -11.11 4.23
N TYR A 271 -1.53 -12.07 3.56
CA TYR A 271 -2.24 -13.24 2.98
C TYR A 271 -3.01 -14.06 4.01
N HIS A 272 -2.58 -14.03 5.27
CA HIS A 272 -3.27 -14.69 6.38
C HIS A 272 -4.10 -13.72 7.22
N GLY A 273 -4.23 -12.46 6.77
CA GLY A 273 -4.92 -11.40 7.51
C GLY A 273 -4.10 -10.89 8.70
N THR A 274 -4.77 -10.14 9.58
CA THR A 274 -4.15 -9.58 10.79
C THR A 274 -5.01 -9.80 12.02
N VAL A 275 -4.38 -10.14 13.15
CA VAL A 275 -5.05 -10.19 14.46
C VAL A 275 -5.43 -8.80 14.96
N PHE A 276 -4.86 -7.74 14.36
CA PHE A 276 -5.15 -6.35 14.72
C PHE A 276 -6.33 -5.73 13.95
N ALA A 277 -7.01 -6.47 13.07
CA ALA A 277 -8.12 -5.95 12.26
C ALA A 277 -9.16 -5.17 13.11
N LYS A 278 -9.51 -5.68 14.29
CA LYS A 278 -10.44 -5.00 15.19
C LYS A 278 -9.92 -3.67 15.75
N LEU A 279 -8.61 -3.54 15.91
CA LEU A 279 -7.98 -2.32 16.42
C LEU A 279 -7.88 -1.25 15.34
N LEU A 280 -7.75 -1.66 14.06
CA LEU A 280 -7.72 -0.75 12.92
C LEU A 280 -9.06 -0.04 12.67
N CYS A 281 -10.14 -0.56 13.23
CA CYS A 281 -11.49 -0.03 13.03
C CYS A 281 -12.09 0.39 14.36
N PRO A 282 -12.00 1.66 14.74
CA PRO A 282 -12.72 2.18 15.90
C PRO A 282 -14.21 1.85 15.79
N GLY A 283 -14.79 1.25 16.84
CA GLY A 283 -16.19 0.86 16.83
C GLY A 283 -16.50 -0.36 15.93
N PHE A 284 -15.62 -1.34 15.87
CA PHE A 284 -15.74 -2.54 15.04
C PHE A 284 -17.10 -3.25 15.12
N GLU A 285 -17.73 -3.26 16.29
CA GLU A 285 -19.05 -3.90 16.50
C GLU A 285 -20.22 -2.92 16.31
N THR A 286 -20.01 -1.62 16.58
CA THR A 286 -21.04 -0.58 16.43
C THR A 286 -20.36 0.79 16.29
N PRO A 287 -20.43 1.45 15.16
CA PRO A 287 -21.22 1.19 13.96
C PRO A 287 -20.63 0.17 12.96
N GLY A 288 -19.58 -0.59 13.31
CA GLY A 288 -18.94 -1.54 12.41
C GLY A 288 -17.65 -1.06 11.77
N CYS A 289 -17.17 -1.79 10.79
CA CYS A 289 -15.90 -1.56 10.11
C CYS A 289 -16.08 -1.40 8.60
N THR A 290 -14.97 -1.16 7.88
CA THR A 290 -14.98 -1.24 6.41
C THR A 290 -15.00 -2.71 5.97
N PRO A 291 -15.64 -3.05 4.85
CA PRO A 291 -15.65 -4.41 4.31
C PRO A 291 -14.28 -5.03 4.21
N ALA A 292 -13.29 -4.30 3.68
CA ALA A 292 -11.93 -4.79 3.50
C ALA A 292 -11.24 -5.16 4.81
N ILE A 293 -11.40 -4.35 5.87
CA ILE A 293 -10.78 -4.65 7.17
C ILE A 293 -11.48 -5.84 7.83
N ALA A 294 -12.80 -5.94 7.72
CA ALA A 294 -13.53 -7.12 8.20
C ALA A 294 -13.03 -8.40 7.52
N GLN A 295 -12.78 -8.36 6.20
CA GLN A 295 -12.21 -9.47 5.44
C GLN A 295 -10.75 -9.77 5.80
N GLN A 296 -9.95 -8.77 6.18
CA GLN A 296 -8.54 -8.95 6.59
C GLN A 296 -8.39 -9.44 8.03
N ASN A 297 -9.47 -9.68 8.77
CA ASN A 297 -9.36 -10.34 10.07
C ASN A 297 -8.77 -11.75 9.90
N TYR A 298 -7.77 -12.09 10.73
CA TYR A 298 -7.00 -13.34 10.67
C TYR A 298 -7.84 -14.62 10.52
N ASN A 299 -9.01 -14.66 11.15
CA ASN A 299 -9.94 -15.81 11.11
C ASN A 299 -11.17 -15.57 10.23
N SER A 300 -11.19 -14.54 9.38
CA SER A 300 -12.33 -14.28 8.50
C SER A 300 -12.58 -15.43 7.54
N THR A 301 -13.83 -15.58 7.12
CA THR A 301 -14.20 -16.55 6.07
C THR A 301 -13.47 -16.24 4.77
N PHE A 302 -13.28 -14.95 4.47
CA PHE A 302 -12.54 -14.52 3.29
C PHE A 302 -11.08 -15.03 3.32
N ILE A 303 -10.33 -14.78 4.40
CA ILE A 303 -8.93 -15.26 4.53
C ILE A 303 -8.87 -16.79 4.49
N ARG A 304 -9.75 -17.48 5.20
CA ARG A 304 -9.80 -18.95 5.16
C ARG A 304 -10.12 -19.48 3.75
N THR A 305 -11.02 -18.82 3.03
CA THR A 305 -11.35 -19.16 1.63
C THR A 305 -10.17 -18.86 0.70
N LEU A 306 -9.48 -17.74 0.87
CA LEU A 306 -8.28 -17.41 0.10
C LEU A 306 -7.23 -18.52 0.24
N ARG A 307 -6.93 -18.94 1.46
CA ARG A 307 -5.87 -19.92 1.78
C ARG A 307 -6.21 -21.34 1.35
N ASN A 308 -7.48 -21.72 1.39
CA ASN A 308 -7.91 -23.08 1.08
C ASN A 308 -7.62 -23.48 -0.39
N ASN A 309 -7.61 -24.77 -0.69
CA ASN A 309 -7.47 -25.34 -2.03
C ASN A 309 -6.30 -24.73 -2.84
N GLY A 310 -5.12 -24.65 -2.22
CA GLY A 310 -3.88 -24.20 -2.85
C GLY A 310 -3.67 -22.67 -2.85
N GLY A 311 -4.57 -21.89 -2.27
CA GLY A 311 -4.42 -20.43 -2.20
C GLY A 311 -3.36 -19.94 -1.23
N ASP A 312 -2.88 -20.82 -0.33
CA ASP A 312 -1.76 -20.59 0.58
C ASP A 312 -0.38 -20.85 -0.09
N SER A 313 -0.39 -21.08 -1.41
CA SER A 313 0.79 -21.34 -2.22
C SER A 313 0.90 -20.35 -3.37
N THR A 314 2.10 -20.20 -3.92
CA THR A 314 2.31 -19.36 -5.08
C THR A 314 1.70 -19.93 -6.36
N TYR A 315 1.11 -19.07 -7.17
CA TYR A 315 0.65 -19.41 -8.52
C TYR A 315 1.64 -19.00 -9.60
N VAL A 316 2.54 -18.07 -9.27
CA VAL A 316 3.59 -17.50 -10.14
C VAL A 316 4.84 -17.27 -9.29
N PRO A 317 6.03 -17.05 -9.87
CA PRO A 317 7.20 -16.65 -9.10
C PRO A 317 6.85 -15.50 -8.16
N THR A 318 7.11 -15.68 -6.86
CA THR A 318 6.69 -14.73 -5.83
C THR A 318 7.82 -14.46 -4.85
N THR A 319 8.02 -13.18 -4.53
CA THR A 319 8.95 -12.70 -3.52
C THR A 319 8.18 -11.86 -2.51
N ASN A 320 8.23 -12.22 -1.23
CA ASN A 320 7.62 -11.47 -0.14
C ASN A 320 8.70 -10.91 0.78
N VAL A 321 8.58 -9.64 1.15
CA VAL A 321 9.47 -8.97 2.11
C VAL A 321 8.65 -8.34 3.20
N TYR A 322 8.96 -8.64 4.45
CA TYR A 322 8.19 -8.23 5.62
C TYR A 322 9.10 -8.05 6.85
N SER A 323 8.53 -7.48 7.89
CA SER A 323 9.23 -7.16 9.14
C SER A 323 8.46 -7.67 10.34
N ILE A 324 9.17 -8.21 11.33
CA ILE A 324 8.57 -8.58 12.63
C ILE A 324 8.03 -7.36 13.39
N PHE A 325 8.49 -6.16 13.04
CA PHE A 325 8.07 -4.89 13.65
C PHE A 325 6.87 -4.25 12.95
N ASP A 326 6.19 -4.98 12.05
CA ASP A 326 4.95 -4.53 11.43
C ASP A 326 3.87 -4.32 12.50
N GLU A 327 3.41 -3.09 12.68
CA GLU A 327 2.43 -2.69 13.69
C GLU A 327 0.98 -2.82 13.22
N ILE A 328 0.77 -3.14 11.95
CA ILE A 328 -0.54 -3.26 11.30
C ILE A 328 -0.89 -4.73 11.04
N VAL A 329 0.05 -5.49 10.49
CA VAL A 329 -0.15 -6.89 10.12
C VAL A 329 0.60 -7.80 11.07
N GLN A 330 -0.15 -8.58 11.85
CA GLN A 330 0.41 -9.57 12.77
C GLN A 330 -0.38 -10.89 12.72
N PRO A 331 0.28 -12.05 12.92
CA PRO A 331 1.72 -12.25 13.11
C PRO A 331 2.55 -11.98 11.84
N GLN A 332 3.77 -11.42 12.00
CA GLN A 332 4.71 -11.20 10.89
C GLN A 332 6.10 -11.79 11.19
N ALA A 333 6.18 -12.74 12.09
CA ALA A 333 7.39 -13.48 12.39
C ALA A 333 7.31 -14.91 11.84
N ASP A 334 8.42 -15.39 11.27
CA ASP A 334 8.53 -16.78 10.81
C ASP A 334 8.41 -17.79 11.98
N PRO A 335 7.84 -18.97 11.76
CA PRO A 335 7.32 -19.51 10.49
C PRO A 335 5.84 -19.14 10.21
N ASN A 336 5.22 -18.31 11.03
CA ASN A 336 3.77 -18.01 10.98
C ASN A 336 3.44 -16.65 10.38
N ALA A 337 4.41 -16.03 9.68
CA ALA A 337 4.22 -14.70 9.10
C ALA A 337 3.02 -14.66 8.15
N SER A 338 2.13 -13.69 8.37
CA SER A 338 0.96 -13.45 7.51
C SER A 338 1.35 -13.17 6.06
N ALA A 339 2.54 -12.62 5.85
CA ALA A 339 3.09 -12.34 4.52
C ALA A 339 3.64 -13.57 3.80
N SER A 340 3.75 -14.74 4.42
CA SER A 340 4.36 -15.89 3.80
C SER A 340 3.40 -16.66 2.88
N LEU A 341 3.93 -17.23 1.79
CA LEU A 341 3.25 -18.18 0.93
C LEU A 341 4.17 -19.37 0.67
N ASN A 342 3.58 -20.56 0.62
CA ASN A 342 4.31 -21.78 0.26
C ASN A 342 4.86 -21.67 -1.16
N GLY A 343 6.14 -21.97 -1.34
CA GLY A 343 6.82 -21.90 -2.63
C GLY A 343 7.29 -20.49 -3.05
N ALA A 344 7.08 -19.47 -2.22
CA ALA A 344 7.66 -18.14 -2.42
C ALA A 344 9.08 -18.02 -1.84
N THR A 345 9.83 -17.04 -2.31
CA THR A 345 10.95 -16.47 -1.55
C THR A 345 10.36 -15.54 -0.50
N ASN A 346 10.24 -16.03 0.74
CA ASN A 346 9.75 -15.27 1.88
C ASN A 346 10.97 -14.72 2.65
N VAL A 347 11.03 -13.41 2.84
CA VAL A 347 12.18 -12.73 3.47
C VAL A 347 11.70 -11.87 4.64
N GLU A 348 11.91 -12.40 5.83
CA GLU A 348 11.82 -11.62 7.08
C GLU A 348 13.08 -10.76 7.16
N LEU A 349 12.94 -9.44 7.19
CA LEU A 349 14.07 -8.51 7.16
C LEU A 349 15.05 -8.76 8.33
N GLN A 350 14.54 -9.03 9.52
CA GLN A 350 15.35 -9.20 10.72
C GLN A 350 16.12 -10.52 10.75
N SER A 351 15.71 -11.51 9.98
CA SER A 351 16.46 -12.77 9.82
C SER A 351 17.67 -12.61 8.88
N VAL A 352 17.66 -11.60 8.01
CA VAL A 352 18.73 -11.30 7.04
C VAL A 352 19.63 -10.16 7.53
N CYS A 353 19.01 -9.06 7.94
CA CYS A 353 19.71 -7.88 8.42
C CYS A 353 19.85 -7.95 9.94
N THR A 354 21.10 -8.06 10.41
CA THR A 354 21.34 -8.12 11.85
C THR A 354 20.80 -6.91 12.60
N PRO A 355 20.40 -7.05 13.87
CA PRO A 355 19.79 -5.98 14.66
C PRO A 355 20.57 -4.66 14.76
N VAL A 356 21.87 -4.66 14.54
CA VAL A 356 22.71 -3.46 14.64
C VAL A 356 22.81 -2.65 13.35
N LEU A 357 22.29 -3.18 12.23
CA LEU A 357 22.37 -2.50 10.94
C LEU A 357 21.10 -1.69 10.64
N PRO A 358 21.22 -0.50 10.05
CA PRO A 358 20.08 0.40 9.82
C PRO A 358 18.90 -0.21 9.06
N GLY A 359 19.19 -1.03 8.05
CA GLY A 359 18.17 -1.58 7.14
C GLY A 359 17.39 -2.77 7.68
N GLY A 360 17.72 -3.27 8.86
CA GLY A 360 17.07 -4.51 9.34
C GLY A 360 16.56 -4.48 10.75
N ALA A 361 17.22 -3.68 11.56
CA ALA A 361 17.14 -3.97 12.96
C ALA A 361 15.91 -3.48 13.66
N PHE A 362 15.66 -2.20 13.61
CA PHE A 362 14.71 -1.61 14.54
C PHE A 362 13.67 -0.77 13.85
N TYR A 363 13.71 -0.64 12.52
CA TYR A 363 13.08 0.47 11.85
C TYR A 363 12.15 0.07 10.72
N ASN A 364 11.84 -1.07 10.40
CA ASN A 364 11.02 -1.42 9.25
C ASN A 364 9.63 -1.83 9.72
N GLU A 365 8.86 -0.87 10.21
CA GLU A 365 7.43 -1.00 10.45
C GLU A 365 6.66 -1.14 9.12
N HIS A 366 5.34 -1.27 9.16
CA HIS A 366 4.50 -1.61 8.01
C HIS A 366 4.77 -0.76 6.75
N ALA A 367 4.93 0.55 6.90
CA ALA A 367 5.22 1.47 5.80
C ALA A 367 6.72 1.54 5.46
N GLY A 368 7.60 1.35 6.44
CA GLY A 368 9.05 1.46 6.28
C GLY A 368 9.66 0.44 5.33
N VAL A 369 9.06 -0.74 5.20
CA VAL A 369 9.49 -1.75 4.22
C VAL A 369 9.41 -1.23 2.79
N LEU A 370 8.53 -0.27 2.48
CA LEU A 370 8.39 0.32 1.13
C LEU A 370 9.63 1.09 0.65
N PHE A 371 10.45 1.61 1.56
CA PHE A 371 11.71 2.28 1.19
C PHE A 371 12.95 1.50 1.62
N ASN A 372 12.79 0.30 2.17
CA ASN A 372 13.89 -0.54 2.64
C ASN A 372 14.83 -0.94 1.47
N SER A 373 16.14 -0.85 1.70
CA SER A 373 17.16 -1.13 0.68
C SER A 373 17.22 -2.61 0.28
N LEU A 374 17.04 -3.55 1.22
CA LEU A 374 17.02 -4.97 0.90
C LEU A 374 15.73 -5.34 0.13
N ALA A 375 14.59 -4.77 0.52
CA ALA A 375 13.33 -4.96 -0.20
C ALA A 375 13.44 -4.47 -1.66
N TYR A 376 14.05 -3.30 -1.89
CA TYR A 376 14.33 -2.80 -3.23
C TYR A 376 15.29 -3.69 -4.00
N SER A 377 16.37 -4.16 -3.38
CA SER A 377 17.35 -5.04 -4.03
C SER A 377 16.73 -6.36 -4.46
N LEU A 378 15.85 -6.94 -3.64
CA LEU A 378 15.09 -8.14 -3.98
C LEU A 378 14.05 -7.88 -5.09
N ALA A 379 13.38 -6.73 -5.07
CA ALA A 379 12.48 -6.35 -6.16
C ALA A 379 13.22 -6.20 -7.49
N MET A 380 14.41 -5.59 -7.47
CA MET A 380 15.29 -5.49 -8.64
C MET A 380 15.72 -6.87 -9.14
N ASP A 381 16.13 -7.77 -8.24
CA ASP A 381 16.54 -9.13 -8.59
C ASP A 381 15.40 -9.91 -9.25
N ALA A 382 14.17 -9.86 -8.69
CA ALA A 382 13.00 -10.50 -9.27
C ALA A 382 12.69 -9.99 -10.69
N LEU A 383 12.82 -8.68 -10.93
CA LEU A 383 12.52 -8.07 -12.23
C LEU A 383 13.58 -8.33 -13.31
N THR A 384 14.81 -8.68 -12.91
CA THR A 384 15.95 -8.81 -13.84
C THR A 384 16.42 -10.26 -14.04
N ASN A 385 15.95 -11.19 -13.21
CA ASN A 385 16.31 -12.60 -13.29
C ASN A 385 15.06 -13.48 -13.44
N PRO A 386 15.19 -14.68 -14.01
CA PRO A 386 14.08 -15.63 -14.05
C PRO A 386 13.70 -16.15 -12.65
N GLY A 387 12.41 -16.27 -12.40
CA GLY A 387 11.86 -16.78 -11.14
C GLY A 387 11.83 -15.75 -10.02
N SER A 388 11.51 -16.15 -8.80
CA SER A 388 11.49 -15.28 -7.64
C SER A 388 12.88 -14.77 -7.27
N ALA A 389 12.96 -13.66 -6.52
CA ALA A 389 14.25 -13.13 -6.05
C ALA A 389 15.02 -14.14 -5.20
N SER A 390 16.33 -13.95 -5.16
CA SER A 390 17.23 -14.81 -4.36
C SER A 390 18.21 -13.96 -3.57
N LEU A 391 18.30 -14.23 -2.27
CA LEU A 391 19.31 -13.61 -1.40
C LEU A 391 20.75 -13.89 -1.87
N ALA A 392 20.98 -14.99 -2.56
CA ALA A 392 22.32 -15.31 -3.12
C ALA A 392 22.72 -14.40 -4.29
N ARG A 393 21.78 -13.67 -4.90
CA ARG A 393 22.06 -12.77 -6.04
C ARG A 393 22.11 -11.29 -5.64
N VAL A 394 21.76 -10.95 -4.38
CA VAL A 394 21.78 -9.58 -3.87
C VAL A 394 22.90 -9.39 -2.85
N ASN A 395 23.43 -8.18 -2.77
CA ASN A 395 24.38 -7.82 -1.70
C ASN A 395 23.59 -7.41 -0.45
N ALA A 396 23.17 -8.41 0.33
CA ALA A 396 22.36 -8.18 1.52
C ALA A 396 23.10 -7.35 2.58
N GLU A 397 24.42 -7.56 2.78
CA GLU A 397 25.22 -6.79 3.73
C GLU A 397 25.21 -5.29 3.40
N GLN A 398 25.45 -4.93 2.16
CA GLN A 398 25.39 -3.54 1.71
C GLN A 398 23.99 -2.94 1.84
N ALA A 399 22.97 -3.71 1.49
CA ALA A 399 21.58 -3.25 1.60
C ALA A 399 21.17 -3.02 3.06
N CYS A 400 21.52 -3.96 3.95
CA CYS A 400 21.21 -3.85 5.38
C CYS A 400 21.93 -2.69 6.07
N ALA A 401 23.07 -2.23 5.53
CA ALA A 401 23.81 -1.09 6.08
C ALA A 401 23.15 0.28 5.81
N GLN A 402 21.99 0.33 5.11
CA GLN A 402 21.34 1.57 4.69
C GLN A 402 19.97 1.73 5.36
N PHE A 403 19.61 2.96 5.74
CA PHE A 403 18.28 3.30 6.27
C PHE A 403 17.19 3.25 5.20
N ALA A 404 17.53 3.50 3.95
CA ALA A 404 16.61 3.49 2.83
C ALA A 404 17.34 3.09 1.54
N ALA A 405 16.59 2.66 0.54
CA ALA A 405 17.10 2.34 -0.78
C ALA A 405 17.82 3.53 -1.42
N PRO A 406 18.89 3.30 -2.21
CA PRO A 406 19.60 4.37 -2.90
C PRO A 406 18.67 5.19 -3.79
N GLY A 407 18.67 6.52 -3.63
CA GLY A 407 17.79 7.44 -4.34
C GLY A 407 16.56 7.90 -3.53
N ILE A 408 16.29 7.30 -2.38
CA ILE A 408 15.31 7.78 -1.42
C ILE A 408 15.94 8.89 -0.58
N THR A 409 15.16 9.94 -0.37
CA THR A 409 15.55 11.13 0.42
C THR A 409 14.69 11.24 1.67
N LEU A 410 15.06 12.10 2.62
CA LEU A 410 14.26 12.35 3.81
C LEU A 410 12.83 12.82 3.50
N PRO A 411 12.57 13.73 2.54
CA PRO A 411 11.20 14.02 2.10
C PRO A 411 10.42 12.84 1.56
N ASP A 412 11.08 11.87 0.92
CA ASP A 412 10.42 10.66 0.43
C ASP A 412 9.95 9.76 1.59
N ILE A 413 10.76 9.67 2.64
CA ILE A 413 10.40 8.96 3.88
C ILE A 413 9.18 9.62 4.53
N PHE A 414 9.17 10.95 4.65
CA PHE A 414 8.01 11.69 5.17
C PHE A 414 6.73 11.42 4.36
N ASN A 415 6.82 11.46 3.03
CA ASN A 415 5.68 11.19 2.16
C ASN A 415 5.21 9.74 2.26
N THR A 416 6.11 8.80 2.53
CA THR A 416 5.74 7.40 2.76
C THR A 416 5.00 7.25 4.10
N TYR A 417 5.49 7.85 5.15
CA TYR A 417 4.82 7.83 6.46
C TYR A 417 3.48 8.58 6.48
N ALA A 418 3.33 9.60 5.64
CA ALA A 418 2.07 10.30 5.46
C ALA A 418 0.89 9.39 5.01
N GLN A 419 1.19 8.20 4.49
CA GLN A 419 0.13 7.24 4.14
C GLN A 419 -0.63 6.72 5.37
N LEU A 420 -0.02 6.67 6.55
CA LEU A 420 -0.68 6.21 7.78
C LEU A 420 -1.82 7.13 8.23
N PRO A 421 -1.62 8.46 8.44
CA PRO A 421 -2.72 9.37 8.77
C PRO A 421 -3.78 9.46 7.65
N ILE A 422 -3.40 9.32 6.37
CA ILE A 422 -4.35 9.27 5.25
C ILE A 422 -5.23 8.02 5.36
N ALA A 423 -4.63 6.85 5.53
CA ALA A 423 -5.36 5.59 5.67
C ALA A 423 -6.32 5.62 6.86
N ALA A 424 -5.86 6.13 8.01
CA ALA A 424 -6.67 6.25 9.21
C ALA A 424 -7.94 7.09 8.96
N LEU A 425 -7.80 8.25 8.30
CA LEU A 425 -8.96 9.06 7.96
C LEU A 425 -9.88 8.38 6.94
N ALA A 426 -9.31 7.78 5.89
CA ALA A 426 -10.09 7.07 4.88
C ALA A 426 -10.92 5.93 5.51
N ILE A 427 -10.34 5.19 6.47
CA ILE A 427 -11.04 4.14 7.21
C ILE A 427 -12.24 4.72 7.99
N ILE A 428 -12.06 5.85 8.66
CA ILE A 428 -13.12 6.51 9.42
C ILE A 428 -14.21 7.06 8.49
N ALA A 429 -13.79 7.68 7.40
CA ALA A 429 -14.68 8.32 6.42
C ALA A 429 -15.52 7.32 5.60
N TYR A 430 -15.06 6.09 5.42
CA TYR A 430 -15.71 5.11 4.56
C TYR A 430 -17.14 4.79 4.99
N GLN A 431 -18.05 4.75 4.02
CA GLN A 431 -19.44 4.34 4.21
C GLN A 431 -19.88 3.44 3.04
N PRO A 432 -20.81 2.48 3.27
CA PRO A 432 -21.38 2.10 4.56
C PRO A 432 -20.41 1.22 5.39
N LYS A 433 -20.45 1.36 6.70
CA LYS A 433 -19.81 0.41 7.62
C LYS A 433 -20.57 -0.92 7.60
N VAL A 434 -19.86 -2.00 7.89
CA VAL A 434 -20.43 -3.34 7.99
C VAL A 434 -20.14 -3.94 9.36
N ALA A 435 -21.09 -4.70 9.90
CA ALA A 435 -20.88 -5.46 11.14
C ALA A 435 -20.06 -6.73 10.88
N ASP A 436 -20.32 -7.37 9.74
CA ASP A 436 -19.69 -8.61 9.32
C ASP A 436 -18.99 -8.44 7.96
N GLU A 437 -18.08 -9.36 7.64
CA GLU A 437 -17.44 -9.39 6.32
C GLU A 437 -18.45 -9.65 5.20
N PRO A 438 -18.23 -9.12 3.98
CA PRO A 438 -19.05 -9.45 2.81
C PRO A 438 -19.10 -10.96 2.54
N PRO A 439 -20.23 -11.48 2.04
CA PRO A 439 -20.35 -12.89 1.68
C PRO A 439 -19.37 -13.27 0.56
N ILE A 440 -18.90 -14.50 0.60
CA ILE A 440 -18.02 -15.04 -0.45
C ILE A 440 -18.78 -15.12 -1.78
N MET A 441 -18.16 -14.56 -2.82
CA MET A 441 -18.72 -14.54 -4.17
C MET A 441 -19.00 -15.95 -4.70
N PRO A 442 -20.06 -16.15 -5.51
CA PRO A 442 -20.50 -17.48 -5.97
C PRO A 442 -19.38 -18.32 -6.58
N TYR A 443 -18.47 -17.71 -7.35
CA TYR A 443 -17.36 -18.42 -8.00
C TYR A 443 -16.33 -18.98 -7.00
N ALA A 444 -16.28 -18.45 -5.78
CA ALA A 444 -15.31 -18.80 -4.74
C ALA A 444 -15.91 -19.66 -3.61
N GLN A 445 -17.24 -19.83 -3.53
CA GLN A 445 -17.92 -20.58 -2.45
C GLN A 445 -17.43 -22.02 -2.31
N LYS A 446 -17.02 -22.65 -3.40
CA LYS A 446 -16.43 -24.01 -3.39
C LYS A 446 -15.14 -24.12 -2.56
N ASP A 447 -14.51 -22.99 -2.27
CA ASP A 447 -13.25 -22.92 -1.52
C ASP A 447 -13.44 -22.50 -0.06
N ILE A 448 -14.68 -22.30 0.39
CA ILE A 448 -14.97 -22.08 1.82
C ILE A 448 -14.61 -23.36 2.59
N PRO A 449 -13.72 -23.30 3.59
CA PRO A 449 -13.43 -24.46 4.42
C PRO A 449 -14.68 -24.94 5.18
N ALA A 450 -14.80 -26.26 5.32
CA ALA A 450 -15.89 -26.89 6.08
C ALA A 450 -15.88 -26.48 7.56
#